data_964b03efb7eb71c09ea32c59b8b487f3
#
_entry.id   964b03efb7eb71c09ea32c59b8b487f3
#
_cell.length_a   1.000
_cell.length_b   1.000
_cell.length_c   1.000
_cell.angle_alpha   90.00
_cell.angle_beta   90.00
_cell.angle_gamma   90.00
#
_symmetry.space_group_name_H-M   'P 1'
#
loop_
_entity.id
_entity.type
_entity.pdbx_description
1 polymer ?
#
loop_
_entity_poly.entity_id
_entity_poly.type
_entity_poly.pdbx_seq_one_letter_code
_entity_poly.pdbx_strand_id
1 'polypeptide(L)'
;MFEIDSGHDRRLLLVASTGGHLSQLVRLAPDFRPSDDSLWVTFKSPQSESLLAGKNVHYVPYIRPRDYRGVRRGFTAVNRLLQREQFDGAVSTGSALALGALPAARLHGVPCLYIESISRINGPSVTGRLLAASRMVSLRTQHPQWATARWRPHASVLATFERVDKHTASSRPKLFITLGTIEGYRFDRLIDQILATGLAGDDTVWQLGYSTGRTDLPGRVFDQIPASDFEKFSKEADVVVTHAGVGTILFLLDLGIYPVAVVRRHEHGEHIDNHQEQIASLLRTLEVGHSAEVHELDADLICDAARFAVRGTVEEHNSSVPATPAKPAT
;
A
#
# COMPACT_ATOMS: atom_id res chain seq x y z
N MET A 1 -5.62 18.10 20.48
CA MET A 1 -4.84 16.86 20.19
C MET A 1 -5.78 15.95 19.43
N PHE A 2 -5.33 15.19 18.44
CA PHE A 2 -6.18 14.23 17.75
C PHE A 2 -6.39 13.00 18.67
N GLU A 3 -7.63 12.68 19.00
CA GLU A 3 -8.00 11.49 19.76
C GLU A 3 -8.38 10.38 18.77
N ILE A 4 -7.84 9.17 18.94
CA ILE A 4 -8.12 8.05 18.04
C ILE A 4 -9.47 7.41 18.38
N ASP A 5 -9.72 7.20 19.67
CA ASP A 5 -10.97 6.61 20.15
C ASP A 5 -11.94 7.69 20.66
N SER A 6 -12.88 8.09 19.81
CA SER A 6 -13.91 9.07 20.15
C SER A 6 -15.26 8.43 20.53
N GLY A 7 -15.38 7.11 20.42
CA GLY A 7 -16.62 6.39 20.70
C GLY A 7 -17.78 6.61 19.70
N HIS A 8 -17.64 7.54 18.75
CA HIS A 8 -18.64 7.85 17.71
C HIS A 8 -18.01 8.11 16.35
N ASP A 9 -18.79 8.02 15.30
CA ASP A 9 -18.34 8.25 13.93
C ASP A 9 -18.07 9.76 13.73
N ARG A 10 -17.04 10.06 12.93
CA ARG A 10 -16.54 11.41 12.71
C ARG A 10 -16.43 11.73 11.23
N ARG A 11 -16.74 12.94 10.86
CA ARG A 11 -16.47 13.45 9.52
C ARG A 11 -15.00 13.78 9.38
N LEU A 12 -14.24 12.92 8.73
CA LEU A 12 -12.79 13.05 8.62
C LEU A 12 -12.35 13.53 7.23
N LEU A 13 -11.24 14.28 7.21
CA LEU A 13 -10.46 14.58 6.02
C LEU A 13 -9.32 13.56 5.94
N LEU A 14 -9.43 12.59 5.01
CA LEU A 14 -8.50 11.49 4.84
C LEU A 14 -7.58 11.77 3.65
N VAL A 15 -6.28 11.96 3.90
CA VAL A 15 -5.36 12.52 2.90
C VAL A 15 -4.19 11.58 2.66
N ALA A 16 -3.99 11.10 1.43
CA ALA A 16 -2.81 10.34 1.06
C ALA A 16 -2.47 10.48 -0.44
N SER A 17 -1.18 10.42 -0.77
CA SER A 17 -0.75 10.18 -2.13
C SER A 17 -1.13 8.77 -2.56
N THR A 18 -1.39 8.56 -3.86
CA THR A 18 -1.61 7.22 -4.44
C THR A 18 -0.44 6.28 -4.18
N GLY A 19 -0.63 4.99 -4.41
CA GLY A 19 0.34 3.94 -4.09
C GLY A 19 0.21 3.45 -2.65
N GLY A 20 1.32 3.04 -2.05
CA GLY A 20 1.36 2.46 -0.71
C GLY A 20 0.80 3.35 0.41
N HIS A 21 0.86 4.67 0.27
CA HIS A 21 0.28 5.59 1.26
C HIS A 21 -1.24 5.50 1.29
N LEU A 22 -1.90 5.52 0.11
CA LEU A 22 -3.35 5.39 0.04
C LEU A 22 -3.81 4.01 0.53
N SER A 23 -3.14 2.94 0.12
CA SER A 23 -3.45 1.57 0.58
C SER A 23 -3.38 1.45 2.11
N GLN A 24 -2.35 2.04 2.73
CA GLN A 24 -2.23 2.08 4.19
C GLN A 24 -3.35 2.90 4.83
N LEU A 25 -3.68 4.08 4.27
CA LEU A 25 -4.73 4.93 4.85
C LEU A 25 -6.10 4.26 4.79
N VAL A 26 -6.44 3.61 3.68
CA VAL A 26 -7.69 2.85 3.55
C VAL A 26 -7.80 1.77 4.63
N ARG A 27 -6.69 1.04 4.89
CA ARG A 27 -6.67 -0.02 5.87
C ARG A 27 -6.71 0.50 7.33
N LEU A 28 -6.09 1.64 7.60
CA LEU A 28 -6.08 2.26 8.93
C LEU A 28 -7.35 3.08 9.22
N ALA A 29 -8.10 3.46 8.19
CA ALA A 29 -9.25 4.35 8.35
C ALA A 29 -10.31 3.83 9.35
N PRO A 30 -10.64 2.52 9.42
CA PRO A 30 -11.59 1.99 10.39
C PRO A 30 -11.22 2.31 11.84
N ASP A 31 -9.93 2.38 12.19
CA ASP A 31 -9.45 2.72 13.53
C ASP A 31 -9.90 4.12 14.00
N PHE A 32 -10.28 4.98 13.06
CA PHE A 32 -10.70 6.37 13.31
C PHE A 32 -12.20 6.59 13.17
N ARG A 33 -12.95 5.55 12.82
CA ARG A 33 -14.42 5.57 12.64
C ARG A 33 -14.87 6.73 11.73
N PRO A 34 -14.44 6.76 10.46
CA PRO A 34 -14.88 7.77 9.52
C PRO A 34 -16.37 7.58 9.19
N SER A 35 -17.15 8.66 9.32
CA SER A 35 -18.54 8.67 8.85
C SER A 35 -18.59 8.60 7.31
N ASP A 36 -19.75 8.26 6.75
CA ASP A 36 -19.92 8.09 5.30
C ASP A 36 -19.70 9.39 4.50
N ASP A 37 -19.90 10.56 5.14
CA ASP A 37 -19.64 11.88 4.58
C ASP A 37 -18.20 12.36 4.74
N SER A 38 -17.30 11.52 5.27
CA SER A 38 -15.86 11.77 5.29
C SER A 38 -15.30 11.94 3.89
N LEU A 39 -14.32 12.84 3.73
CA LEU A 39 -13.75 13.18 2.44
C LEU A 39 -12.33 12.64 2.26
N TRP A 40 -12.13 11.90 1.18
CA TRP A 40 -10.82 11.42 0.78
C TRP A 40 -10.16 12.39 -0.19
N VAL A 41 -8.93 12.81 0.10
CA VAL A 41 -8.15 13.71 -0.77
C VAL A 41 -6.92 12.95 -1.28
N THR A 42 -6.84 12.75 -2.58
CA THR A 42 -5.76 11.99 -3.23
C THR A 42 -5.54 12.43 -4.68
N PHE A 43 -4.63 11.76 -5.39
CA PHE A 43 -4.43 11.94 -6.82
C PHE A 43 -5.36 10.99 -7.61
N LYS A 44 -5.78 11.40 -8.80
CA LYS A 44 -6.55 10.54 -9.69
C LYS A 44 -5.66 9.48 -10.32
N SER A 45 -6.02 8.21 -10.18
CA SER A 45 -5.35 7.06 -10.80
C SER A 45 -6.30 5.85 -10.80
N PRO A 46 -6.06 4.82 -11.63
CA PRO A 46 -6.85 3.57 -11.58
C PRO A 46 -6.90 2.95 -10.19
N GLN A 47 -5.78 3.00 -9.45
CA GLN A 47 -5.72 2.50 -8.07
C GLN A 47 -6.65 3.30 -7.14
N SER A 48 -6.60 4.63 -7.17
CA SER A 48 -7.43 5.44 -6.27
C SER A 48 -8.90 5.34 -6.62
N GLU A 49 -9.27 5.24 -7.90
CA GLU A 49 -10.65 5.03 -8.34
C GLU A 49 -11.19 3.67 -7.87
N SER A 50 -10.36 2.62 -7.91
CA SER A 50 -10.73 1.29 -7.41
C SER A 50 -10.84 1.24 -5.88
N LEU A 51 -9.81 1.69 -5.15
CA LEU A 51 -9.77 1.62 -3.68
C LEU A 51 -10.83 2.49 -3.00
N LEU A 52 -11.23 3.58 -3.64
CA LEU A 52 -12.18 4.55 -3.08
C LEU A 52 -13.55 4.50 -3.80
N ALA A 53 -13.85 3.40 -4.50
CA ALA A 53 -15.16 3.22 -5.13
C ALA A 53 -16.28 3.35 -4.09
N GLY A 54 -17.29 4.18 -4.38
CA GLY A 54 -18.40 4.47 -3.46
C GLY A 54 -18.06 5.40 -2.28
N LYS A 55 -16.84 5.93 -2.18
CA LYS A 55 -16.44 6.92 -1.18
C LYS A 55 -16.51 8.34 -1.74
N ASN A 56 -16.64 9.32 -0.85
CA ASN A 56 -16.58 10.73 -1.22
C ASN A 56 -15.12 11.16 -1.45
N VAL A 57 -14.76 11.49 -2.70
CA VAL A 57 -13.35 11.70 -3.10
C VAL A 57 -13.16 13.06 -3.76
N HIS A 58 -12.16 13.80 -3.31
CA HIS A 58 -11.66 15.02 -3.95
C HIS A 58 -10.28 14.77 -4.57
N TYR A 59 -10.19 14.77 -5.88
CA TYR A 59 -8.94 14.59 -6.60
C TYR A 59 -8.19 15.92 -6.73
N VAL A 60 -6.91 15.91 -6.35
CA VAL A 60 -5.98 17.02 -6.52
C VAL A 60 -4.92 16.69 -7.56
N PRO A 61 -4.29 17.71 -8.19
CA PRO A 61 -3.20 17.49 -9.14
C PRO A 61 -2.03 16.73 -8.50
N TYR A 62 -1.41 15.84 -9.27
CA TYR A 62 -0.26 15.06 -8.81
C TYR A 62 0.90 15.94 -8.34
N ILE A 63 1.48 15.59 -7.21
CA ILE A 63 2.64 16.25 -6.61
C ILE A 63 3.83 15.30 -6.70
N ARG A 64 4.83 15.69 -7.51
CA ARG A 64 6.08 14.91 -7.63
C ARG A 64 6.90 14.94 -6.34
N PRO A 65 7.75 13.95 -6.07
CA PRO A 65 8.72 14.02 -4.99
C PRO A 65 9.57 15.31 -5.08
N ARG A 66 9.75 16.01 -3.95
CA ARG A 66 10.49 17.27 -3.85
C ARG A 66 9.90 18.47 -4.63
N ASP A 67 8.65 18.37 -5.08
CA ASP A 67 7.94 19.49 -5.74
C ASP A 67 7.29 20.41 -4.70
N TYR A 68 8.04 21.37 -4.19
CA TYR A 68 7.53 22.36 -3.21
C TYR A 68 6.42 23.26 -3.79
N ARG A 69 6.42 23.51 -5.11
CA ARG A 69 5.34 24.26 -5.78
C ARG A 69 4.06 23.42 -5.81
N GLY A 70 4.18 22.12 -6.03
CA GLY A 70 3.10 21.16 -5.92
C GLY A 70 2.52 21.10 -4.51
N VAL A 71 3.37 21.04 -3.48
CA VAL A 71 2.92 21.10 -2.08
C VAL A 71 2.12 22.37 -1.80
N ARG A 72 2.58 23.54 -2.27
CA ARG A 72 1.84 24.80 -2.14
C ARG A 72 0.49 24.76 -2.87
N ARG A 73 0.42 24.17 -4.07
CA ARG A 73 -0.85 23.98 -4.79
C ARG A 73 -1.80 23.07 -3.99
N GLY A 74 -1.29 21.96 -3.45
CA GLY A 74 -2.05 21.06 -2.58
C GLY A 74 -2.58 21.78 -1.33
N PHE A 75 -1.75 22.58 -0.67
CA PHE A 75 -2.18 23.45 0.45
C PHE A 75 -3.34 24.35 0.03
N THR A 76 -3.21 25.08 -1.09
CA THR A 76 -4.24 25.99 -1.56
C THR A 76 -5.55 25.27 -1.90
N ALA A 77 -5.47 24.10 -2.52
CA ALA A 77 -6.65 23.28 -2.85
C ALA A 77 -7.41 22.86 -1.58
N VAL A 78 -6.70 22.29 -0.62
CA VAL A 78 -7.29 21.85 0.64
C VAL A 78 -7.78 23.04 1.47
N ASN A 79 -7.05 24.15 1.49
CA ASN A 79 -7.48 25.37 2.18
C ASN A 79 -8.81 25.93 1.64
N ARG A 80 -9.01 25.91 0.31
CA ARG A 80 -10.30 26.33 -0.30
C ARG A 80 -11.45 25.38 0.06
N LEU A 81 -11.17 24.10 0.18
CA LEU A 81 -12.14 23.10 0.59
C LEU A 81 -12.57 23.36 2.06
N LEU A 82 -11.60 23.58 2.95
CA LEU A 82 -11.84 23.86 4.38
C LEU A 82 -12.54 25.19 4.67
N GLN A 83 -12.56 26.12 3.71
CA GLN A 83 -13.39 27.33 3.79
C GLN A 83 -14.89 27.05 3.60
N ARG A 84 -15.25 25.89 3.05
CA ARG A 84 -16.62 25.54 2.68
C ARG A 84 -17.15 24.34 3.47
N GLU A 85 -16.26 23.54 4.02
CA GLU A 85 -16.58 22.28 4.68
C GLU A 85 -15.86 22.16 6.02
N GLN A 86 -16.54 21.58 7.00
CA GLN A 86 -16.02 21.36 8.35
C GLN A 86 -15.72 19.88 8.56
N PHE A 87 -14.65 19.58 9.28
CA PHE A 87 -14.20 18.22 9.62
C PHE A 87 -13.82 18.13 11.08
N ASP A 88 -14.12 17.00 11.71
CA ASP A 88 -13.78 16.71 13.11
C ASP A 88 -12.29 16.38 13.28
N GLY A 89 -11.63 15.99 12.20
CA GLY A 89 -10.22 15.65 12.18
C GLY A 89 -9.67 15.44 10.78
N ALA A 90 -8.34 15.49 10.67
CA ALA A 90 -7.63 15.16 9.43
C ALA A 90 -6.57 14.08 9.70
N VAL A 91 -6.54 13.02 8.87
CA VAL A 91 -5.60 11.91 9.01
C VAL A 91 -4.83 11.73 7.71
N SER A 92 -3.52 11.48 7.81
CA SER A 92 -2.69 11.22 6.64
C SER A 92 -1.60 10.19 6.94
N THR A 93 -1.34 9.32 5.94
CA THR A 93 -0.18 8.41 5.91
C THR A 93 0.96 8.92 5.02
N GLY A 94 0.82 10.10 4.41
CA GLY A 94 1.86 10.73 3.56
C GLY A 94 1.40 10.92 2.11
N SER A 95 2.22 11.21 1.17
CA SER A 95 3.61 11.67 1.27
C SER A 95 3.68 13.21 1.18
N ALA A 96 4.12 13.80 0.04
CA ALA A 96 4.21 15.25 -0.13
C ALA A 96 2.86 15.97 0.01
N LEU A 97 1.74 15.31 -0.33
CA LEU A 97 0.38 15.87 -0.17
C LEU A 97 0.07 16.18 1.30
N ALA A 98 0.55 15.35 2.25
CA ALA A 98 0.38 15.60 3.68
C ALA A 98 1.00 16.92 4.16
N LEU A 99 2.15 17.32 3.56
CA LEU A 99 2.82 18.60 3.89
C LEU A 99 1.99 19.83 3.51
N GLY A 100 1.13 19.72 2.50
CA GLY A 100 0.18 20.78 2.16
C GLY A 100 -1.11 20.69 2.98
N ALA A 101 -1.72 19.52 3.03
CA ALA A 101 -3.06 19.32 3.55
C ALA A 101 -3.15 19.46 5.09
N LEU A 102 -2.25 18.81 5.84
CA LEU A 102 -2.35 18.84 7.30
C LEU A 102 -2.09 20.22 7.90
N PRO A 103 -1.10 21.02 7.44
CA PRO A 103 -0.98 22.40 7.89
C PRO A 103 -2.20 23.24 7.51
N ALA A 104 -2.78 23.09 6.31
CA ALA A 104 -4.02 23.77 5.94
C ALA A 104 -5.15 23.43 6.89
N ALA A 105 -5.39 22.15 7.18
CA ALA A 105 -6.40 21.69 8.11
C ALA A 105 -6.18 22.27 9.53
N ARG A 106 -4.94 22.29 9.98
CA ARG A 106 -4.60 22.82 11.30
C ARG A 106 -4.86 24.31 11.45
N LEU A 107 -4.65 25.11 10.37
CA LEU A 107 -4.96 26.55 10.36
C LEU A 107 -6.47 26.83 10.46
N HIS A 108 -7.31 25.90 10.05
CA HIS A 108 -8.76 25.93 10.22
C HIS A 108 -9.23 25.32 11.56
N GLY A 109 -8.31 25.05 12.50
CA GLY A 109 -8.65 24.50 13.81
C GLY A 109 -8.86 22.99 13.84
N VAL A 110 -8.79 22.29 12.69
CA VAL A 110 -9.01 20.85 12.61
C VAL A 110 -7.87 20.09 13.27
N PRO A 111 -8.14 19.18 14.23
CA PRO A 111 -7.12 18.31 14.80
C PRO A 111 -6.51 17.39 13.73
N CYS A 112 -5.18 17.29 13.66
CA CYS A 112 -4.48 16.56 12.62
C CYS A 112 -3.65 15.40 13.18
N LEU A 113 -3.69 14.26 12.48
CA LEU A 113 -2.88 13.09 12.75
C LEU A 113 -2.07 12.72 11.49
N TYR A 114 -0.79 12.51 11.67
CA TYR A 114 0.09 11.91 10.67
C TYR A 114 0.60 10.56 11.17
N ILE A 115 0.45 9.53 10.37
CA ILE A 115 0.96 8.19 10.64
C ILE A 115 2.07 7.91 9.64
N GLU A 116 3.26 7.64 10.13
CA GLU A 116 4.40 7.34 9.26
C GLU A 116 4.18 6.03 8.52
N SER A 117 4.65 5.99 7.27
CA SER A 117 4.53 4.80 6.43
C SER A 117 5.23 3.59 7.06
N ILE A 118 4.62 2.42 6.91
CA ILE A 118 5.17 1.13 7.33
C ILE A 118 6.57 0.86 6.74
N SER A 119 6.90 1.44 5.58
CA SER A 119 8.23 1.31 4.98
C SER A 119 9.33 2.14 5.67
N ARG A 120 9.05 2.80 6.80
CA ARG A 120 10.00 3.66 7.51
C ARG A 120 10.51 3.03 8.80
N ILE A 121 11.13 1.87 8.71
CA ILE A 121 11.62 1.08 9.86
C ILE A 121 12.71 1.83 10.64
N ASN A 122 13.60 2.55 9.95
CA ASN A 122 14.78 3.17 10.56
C ASN A 122 14.56 4.64 10.98
N GLY A 123 13.29 5.10 11.06
CA GLY A 123 12.97 6.45 11.47
C GLY A 123 12.14 7.23 10.44
N PRO A 124 11.74 8.47 10.75
CA PRO A 124 10.75 9.19 9.98
C PRO A 124 11.26 9.66 8.61
N SER A 125 10.34 9.71 7.65
CA SER A 125 10.53 10.29 6.32
C SER A 125 10.85 11.80 6.38
N VAL A 126 11.26 12.39 5.26
CA VAL A 126 11.42 13.85 5.15
C VAL A 126 10.10 14.56 5.48
N THR A 127 8.96 14.06 4.97
CA THR A 127 7.62 14.55 5.28
C THR A 127 7.36 14.50 6.79
N GLY A 128 7.60 13.35 7.41
CA GLY A 128 7.43 13.17 8.85
C GLY A 128 8.31 14.10 9.68
N ARG A 129 9.59 14.27 9.30
CA ARG A 129 10.50 15.20 9.99
C ARG A 129 10.03 16.67 9.92
N LEU A 130 9.56 17.11 8.74
CA LEU A 130 9.04 18.47 8.56
C LEU A 130 7.75 18.70 9.38
N LEU A 131 6.82 17.73 9.37
CA LEU A 131 5.62 17.78 10.20
C LEU A 131 5.95 17.73 11.69
N ALA A 132 6.95 16.96 12.11
CA ALA A 132 7.42 16.94 13.49
C ALA A 132 7.98 18.29 13.94
N ALA A 133 8.78 18.95 13.09
CA ALA A 133 9.36 20.25 13.36
C ALA A 133 8.28 21.36 13.46
N SER A 134 7.21 21.26 12.65
CA SER A 134 6.13 22.23 12.67
C SER A 134 5.33 22.26 14.00
N ARG A 135 5.34 21.17 14.76
CA ARG A 135 4.54 20.94 15.98
C ARG A 135 3.01 21.11 15.78
N MET A 136 2.55 21.14 14.54
CA MET A 136 1.13 21.40 14.21
C MET A 136 0.26 20.13 14.26
N VAL A 137 0.85 18.93 14.17
CA VAL A 137 0.12 17.67 14.04
C VAL A 137 0.53 16.65 15.10
N SER A 138 -0.39 15.76 15.48
CA SER A 138 -0.07 14.54 16.23
C SER A 138 0.66 13.56 15.32
N LEU A 139 1.67 12.84 15.86
CA LEU A 139 2.50 11.93 15.07
C LEU A 139 2.43 10.52 15.62
N ARG A 140 2.28 9.54 14.72
CA ARG A 140 2.29 8.11 15.04
C ARG A 140 3.29 7.37 14.15
N THR A 141 3.87 6.31 14.69
CA THR A 141 4.71 5.37 13.95
C THR A 141 4.16 3.97 14.07
N GLN A 142 4.24 3.20 12.98
CA GLN A 142 3.92 1.77 12.95
C GLN A 142 5.10 0.90 13.42
N HIS A 143 6.19 1.52 13.86
CA HIS A 143 7.43 0.86 14.28
C HIS A 143 7.76 1.22 15.74
N PRO A 144 7.43 0.36 16.71
CA PRO A 144 7.68 0.60 18.13
C PRO A 144 9.16 0.86 18.46
N GLN A 145 10.11 0.28 17.68
CA GLN A 145 11.54 0.37 17.93
C GLN A 145 12.12 1.80 17.88
N TRP A 146 11.46 2.74 17.17
CA TRP A 146 11.86 4.15 17.18
C TRP A 146 10.74 5.10 17.65
N ALA A 147 9.75 4.54 18.36
CA ALA A 147 8.71 5.35 19.00
C ALA A 147 9.33 6.23 20.10
N THR A 148 8.76 7.41 20.27
CA THR A 148 9.18 8.42 21.28
C THR A 148 7.94 9.13 21.84
N ALA A 149 8.13 9.99 22.83
CA ALA A 149 7.04 10.85 23.31
C ALA A 149 6.41 11.71 22.19
N ARG A 150 7.18 12.07 21.16
CA ARG A 150 6.70 12.84 19.99
C ARG A 150 6.08 11.94 18.92
N TRP A 151 6.64 10.76 18.69
CA TRP A 151 6.19 9.73 17.75
C TRP A 151 5.58 8.58 18.53
N ARG A 152 4.29 8.67 18.81
CA ARG A 152 3.61 7.63 19.59
C ARG A 152 3.41 6.37 18.73
N PRO A 153 3.43 5.16 19.31
CA PRO A 153 3.19 3.94 18.56
C PRO A 153 1.76 3.89 18.01
N HIS A 154 1.59 3.23 16.87
CA HIS A 154 0.33 2.83 16.25
C HIS A 154 0.44 1.37 15.85
N ALA A 155 -0.67 0.65 15.81
CA ALA A 155 -0.69 -0.72 15.28
C ALA A 155 -0.19 -0.73 13.83
N SER A 156 0.60 -1.74 13.49
CA SER A 156 1.09 -1.93 12.12
C SER A 156 -0.01 -2.50 11.23
N VAL A 157 -0.14 -1.98 10.01
CA VAL A 157 -1.04 -2.56 8.99
C VAL A 157 -0.69 -4.02 8.65
N LEU A 158 0.55 -4.45 8.89
CA LEU A 158 0.97 -5.84 8.64
C LEU A 158 0.71 -6.76 9.84
N ALA A 159 0.54 -6.24 11.05
CA ALA A 159 0.24 -7.05 12.22
C ALA A 159 -1.17 -7.67 12.21
N THR A 160 -1.99 -7.32 11.22
CA THR A 160 -3.34 -7.87 11.01
C THR A 160 -3.34 -9.12 10.12
N PHE A 161 -2.18 -9.69 9.80
CA PHE A 161 -2.04 -10.87 8.97
C PHE A 161 -1.26 -11.95 9.70
N GLU A 162 -1.61 -13.21 9.45
CA GLU A 162 -0.87 -14.39 9.92
C GLU A 162 -0.64 -15.38 8.78
N ARG A 163 0.48 -16.08 8.82
CA ARG A 163 0.79 -17.17 7.90
C ARG A 163 -0.07 -18.39 8.23
N VAL A 164 -0.55 -19.06 7.19
CA VAL A 164 -1.23 -20.36 7.28
C VAL A 164 -0.62 -21.32 6.26
N ASP A 165 -0.53 -22.61 6.64
CA ASP A 165 0.00 -23.63 5.75
C ASP A 165 -1.08 -24.06 4.74
N LYS A 166 -0.67 -24.25 3.48
CA LYS A 166 -1.49 -24.89 2.43
C LYS A 166 -1.31 -26.41 2.52
N HIS A 167 -2.37 -27.17 2.36
CA HIS A 167 -2.33 -28.63 2.39
C HIS A 167 -1.68 -29.25 1.14
N THR A 168 -1.51 -28.51 0.07
CA THR A 168 -0.92 -28.99 -1.20
C THR A 168 0.22 -28.07 -1.61
N ALA A 169 1.43 -28.65 -1.73
CA ALA A 169 2.58 -27.99 -2.33
C ALA A 169 2.82 -28.58 -3.73
N SER A 170 2.98 -27.73 -4.74
CA SER A 170 3.39 -28.13 -6.09
C SER A 170 4.91 -28.09 -6.20
N SER A 171 5.52 -29.12 -6.76
CA SER A 171 6.94 -29.11 -7.12
C SER A 171 7.25 -28.19 -8.31
N ARG A 172 6.23 -27.80 -9.07
CA ARG A 172 6.30 -26.81 -10.14
C ARG A 172 5.13 -25.85 -10.01
N PRO A 173 5.28 -24.81 -9.16
CA PRO A 173 4.22 -23.86 -8.91
C PRO A 173 3.92 -22.99 -10.15
N LYS A 174 2.66 -22.66 -10.38
CA LYS A 174 2.26 -21.62 -11.33
C LYS A 174 2.69 -20.27 -10.80
N LEU A 175 3.39 -19.49 -11.64
CA LEU A 175 3.96 -18.22 -11.24
C LEU A 175 3.18 -17.03 -11.81
N PHE A 176 2.94 -16.04 -10.96
CA PHE A 176 2.61 -14.70 -11.40
C PHE A 176 3.73 -13.73 -10.97
N ILE A 177 4.38 -13.11 -11.96
CA ILE A 177 5.48 -12.18 -11.75
C ILE A 177 4.97 -10.76 -11.96
N THR A 178 5.06 -9.91 -10.94
CA THR A 178 4.58 -8.53 -11.05
C THR A 178 5.65 -7.52 -10.66
N LEU A 179 6.04 -6.70 -11.63
CA LEU A 179 7.09 -5.71 -11.47
C LEU A 179 6.52 -4.30 -11.30
N GLY A 180 7.37 -3.39 -10.83
CA GLY A 180 6.99 -2.01 -10.56
C GLY A 180 6.66 -1.21 -11.82
N THR A 181 5.67 -0.32 -11.70
CA THR A 181 5.19 0.53 -12.79
C THR A 181 5.75 1.95 -12.75
N ILE A 182 6.72 2.25 -11.85
CA ILE A 182 7.35 3.57 -11.77
C ILE A 182 8.22 3.79 -13.02
N GLU A 183 7.91 4.84 -13.77
CA GLU A 183 8.63 5.22 -14.96
C GLU A 183 10.13 5.45 -14.72
N GLY A 184 10.96 4.90 -15.59
CA GLY A 184 12.42 5.03 -15.54
C GLY A 184 13.14 3.94 -14.73
N TYR A 185 12.43 3.04 -14.05
CA TYR A 185 13.04 2.02 -13.17
C TYR A 185 12.70 0.60 -13.66
N ARG A 186 13.66 -0.01 -14.37
CA ARG A 186 13.57 -1.41 -14.85
C ARG A 186 14.04 -2.38 -13.76
N PHE A 187 13.59 -3.64 -13.85
CA PHE A 187 13.99 -4.70 -12.93
C PHE A 187 14.32 -5.98 -13.71
N ASP A 188 15.15 -5.85 -14.77
CA ASP A 188 15.53 -6.96 -15.67
C ASP A 188 16.28 -8.07 -14.94
N ARG A 189 17.12 -7.73 -13.93
CA ARG A 189 17.85 -8.72 -13.13
C ARG A 189 16.91 -9.72 -12.45
N LEU A 190 15.74 -9.30 -11.98
CA LEU A 190 14.76 -10.23 -11.42
C LEU A 190 14.17 -11.14 -12.50
N ILE A 191 13.90 -10.62 -13.69
CA ILE A 191 13.42 -11.44 -14.81
C ILE A 191 14.43 -12.53 -15.15
N ASP A 192 15.70 -12.15 -15.32
CA ASP A 192 16.80 -13.07 -15.64
C ASP A 192 16.96 -14.13 -14.54
N GLN A 193 16.86 -13.75 -13.28
CA GLN A 193 16.95 -14.68 -12.16
C GLN A 193 15.79 -15.68 -12.13
N ILE A 194 14.56 -15.23 -12.40
CA ILE A 194 13.39 -16.14 -12.47
C ILE A 194 13.57 -17.15 -13.62
N LEU A 195 14.02 -16.70 -14.78
CA LEU A 195 14.33 -17.61 -15.89
C LEU A 195 15.42 -18.63 -15.50
N ALA A 196 16.46 -18.21 -14.78
CA ALA A 196 17.54 -19.07 -14.29
C ALA A 196 17.06 -20.15 -13.31
N THR A 197 15.96 -19.95 -12.59
CA THR A 197 15.37 -20.98 -11.70
C THR A 197 14.78 -22.17 -12.47
N GLY A 198 14.50 -22.02 -13.77
CA GLY A 198 13.85 -23.05 -14.60
C GLY A 198 12.36 -23.29 -14.27
N LEU A 199 11.77 -22.52 -13.37
CA LEU A 199 10.34 -22.66 -12.98
C LEU A 199 9.39 -21.94 -13.92
N ALA A 200 9.84 -20.89 -14.62
CA ALA A 200 9.03 -20.18 -15.59
C ALA A 200 8.67 -21.08 -16.78
N GLY A 201 7.40 -21.11 -17.18
CA GLY A 201 6.88 -21.94 -18.25
C GLY A 201 5.66 -21.32 -18.95
N ASP A 202 4.98 -22.11 -19.78
CA ASP A 202 3.84 -21.66 -20.60
C ASP A 202 2.64 -21.17 -19.77
N ASP A 203 2.54 -21.56 -18.52
CA ASP A 203 1.51 -21.14 -17.56
C ASP A 203 1.92 -19.93 -16.71
N THR A 204 3.14 -19.42 -16.85
CA THR A 204 3.63 -18.23 -16.16
C THR A 204 2.94 -16.97 -16.69
N VAL A 205 2.56 -16.07 -15.79
CA VAL A 205 2.03 -14.77 -16.13
C VAL A 205 3.01 -13.68 -15.68
N TRP A 206 3.29 -12.74 -16.59
CA TRP A 206 4.21 -11.64 -16.36
C TRP A 206 3.49 -10.30 -16.48
N GLN A 207 3.60 -9.46 -15.47
CA GLN A 207 3.33 -8.02 -15.56
C GLN A 207 4.65 -7.28 -15.40
N LEU A 208 5.20 -6.78 -16.51
CA LEU A 208 6.55 -6.24 -16.58
C LEU A 208 6.67 -4.80 -16.02
N GLY A 209 5.54 -4.09 -15.91
CA GLY A 209 5.55 -2.69 -15.46
C GLY A 209 6.34 -1.81 -16.41
N TYR A 210 7.48 -1.30 -15.96
CA TYR A 210 8.40 -0.51 -16.80
C TYR A 210 9.54 -1.34 -17.42
N SER A 211 9.65 -2.65 -17.09
CA SER A 211 10.68 -3.56 -17.63
C SER A 211 10.28 -4.18 -18.97
N THR A 212 9.66 -3.40 -19.86
CA THR A 212 9.09 -3.84 -21.13
C THR A 212 10.13 -4.20 -22.19
N GLY A 213 9.69 -4.83 -23.29
CA GLY A 213 10.52 -5.11 -24.48
C GLY A 213 11.25 -6.47 -24.44
N ARG A 214 10.95 -7.36 -23.46
CA ARG A 214 11.45 -8.74 -23.43
C ARG A 214 10.65 -9.62 -24.41
N THR A 215 11.34 -10.43 -25.21
CA THR A 215 10.75 -11.34 -26.21
C THR A 215 11.07 -12.81 -25.92
N ASP A 216 11.83 -13.07 -24.88
CA ASP A 216 12.35 -14.37 -24.46
C ASP A 216 11.56 -15.02 -23.33
N LEU A 217 10.45 -14.41 -22.90
CA LEU A 217 9.66 -14.86 -21.77
C LEU A 217 8.63 -15.91 -22.18
N PRO A 218 8.59 -17.09 -21.50
CA PRO A 218 7.53 -18.06 -21.70
C PRO A 218 6.22 -17.59 -21.06
N GLY A 219 5.09 -18.09 -21.56
CA GLY A 219 3.77 -17.82 -21.01
C GLY A 219 3.13 -16.53 -21.49
N ARG A 220 2.33 -15.89 -20.61
CA ARG A 220 1.58 -14.69 -20.96
C ARG A 220 2.26 -13.43 -20.43
N VAL A 221 2.59 -12.51 -21.32
CA VAL A 221 3.38 -11.30 -21.00
C VAL A 221 2.52 -10.05 -21.22
N PHE A 222 2.49 -9.19 -20.21
CA PHE A 222 1.78 -7.92 -20.21
C PHE A 222 2.70 -6.82 -19.70
N ASP A 223 2.61 -5.63 -20.27
CA ASP A 223 3.29 -4.45 -19.70
C ASP A 223 2.57 -3.99 -18.44
N GLN A 224 1.25 -3.81 -18.51
CA GLN A 224 0.37 -3.49 -17.40
C GLN A 224 -0.96 -4.23 -17.58
N ILE A 225 -1.61 -4.56 -16.47
CA ILE A 225 -2.92 -5.20 -16.44
C ILE A 225 -3.91 -4.39 -15.58
N PRO A 226 -5.21 -4.46 -15.87
CA PRO A 226 -6.26 -3.93 -14.99
C PRO A 226 -6.22 -4.56 -13.59
N ALA A 227 -6.76 -3.86 -12.60
CA ALA A 227 -6.81 -4.36 -11.22
C ALA A 227 -7.58 -5.69 -11.09
N SER A 228 -8.66 -5.87 -11.88
CA SER A 228 -9.42 -7.12 -11.94
C SER A 228 -8.59 -8.31 -12.42
N ASP A 229 -7.76 -8.10 -13.45
CA ASP A 229 -6.88 -9.14 -13.98
C ASP A 229 -5.71 -9.40 -13.03
N PHE A 230 -5.20 -8.36 -12.36
CA PHE A 230 -4.18 -8.52 -11.32
C PHE A 230 -4.72 -9.41 -10.18
N GLU A 231 -5.92 -9.15 -9.68
CA GLU A 231 -6.56 -9.98 -8.67
C GLU A 231 -6.75 -11.42 -9.15
N LYS A 232 -7.27 -11.60 -10.37
CA LYS A 232 -7.49 -12.90 -10.99
C LYS A 232 -6.20 -13.69 -11.08
N PHE A 233 -5.16 -13.14 -11.70
CA PHE A 233 -3.88 -13.84 -11.87
C PHE A 233 -3.16 -14.09 -10.55
N SER A 234 -3.31 -13.19 -9.58
CA SER A 234 -2.79 -13.41 -8.23
C SER A 234 -3.44 -14.61 -7.53
N LYS A 235 -4.75 -14.78 -7.70
CA LYS A 235 -5.51 -15.92 -7.11
C LYS A 235 -5.30 -17.24 -7.87
N GLU A 236 -5.04 -17.18 -9.18
CA GLU A 236 -4.79 -18.37 -10.04
C GLU A 236 -3.36 -18.90 -9.90
N ALA A 237 -2.41 -18.09 -9.42
CA ALA A 237 -1.03 -18.48 -9.21
C ALA A 237 -0.84 -19.23 -7.88
N ASP A 238 0.07 -20.19 -7.86
CA ASP A 238 0.53 -20.82 -6.63
C ASP A 238 1.49 -19.91 -5.86
N VAL A 239 2.30 -19.12 -6.59
CA VAL A 239 3.26 -18.15 -6.03
C VAL A 239 3.22 -16.85 -6.83
N VAL A 240 3.17 -15.74 -6.10
CA VAL A 240 3.34 -14.40 -6.67
C VAL A 240 4.71 -13.86 -6.29
N VAL A 241 5.57 -13.63 -7.30
CA VAL A 241 6.87 -12.97 -7.13
C VAL A 241 6.71 -11.50 -7.50
N THR A 242 7.10 -10.62 -6.59
CA THR A 242 6.90 -9.17 -6.78
C THR A 242 8.10 -8.36 -6.30
N HIS A 243 8.20 -7.12 -6.77
CA HIS A 243 9.05 -6.14 -6.12
C HIS A 243 8.47 -5.77 -4.73
N ALA A 244 9.32 -5.37 -3.79
CA ALA A 244 8.89 -5.03 -2.44
C ALA A 244 8.16 -3.66 -2.37
N GLY A 245 7.12 -3.46 -3.17
CA GLY A 245 6.27 -2.27 -3.14
C GLY A 245 5.14 -2.42 -2.13
N VAL A 246 5.04 -1.47 -1.17
CA VAL A 246 4.05 -1.54 -0.06
C VAL A 246 2.62 -1.73 -0.56
N GLY A 247 2.21 -1.02 -1.62
CA GLY A 247 0.85 -1.13 -2.15
C GLY A 247 0.54 -2.52 -2.70
N THR A 248 1.47 -3.09 -3.47
CA THR A 248 1.34 -4.44 -4.02
C THR A 248 1.36 -5.49 -2.92
N ILE A 249 2.27 -5.36 -1.95
CA ILE A 249 2.36 -6.28 -0.80
C ILE A 249 1.03 -6.29 -0.02
N LEU A 250 0.52 -5.13 0.39
CA LEU A 250 -0.74 -5.07 1.14
C LEU A 250 -1.91 -5.66 0.33
N PHE A 251 -1.97 -5.39 -0.97
CA PHE A 251 -3.01 -5.95 -1.83
C PHE A 251 -2.94 -7.47 -1.92
N LEU A 252 -1.74 -8.04 -2.06
CA LEU A 252 -1.55 -9.50 -2.07
C LEU A 252 -1.93 -10.14 -0.74
N LEU A 253 -1.54 -9.53 0.38
CA LEU A 253 -1.91 -10.00 1.71
C LEU A 253 -3.43 -9.95 1.94
N ASP A 254 -4.12 -8.91 1.45
CA ASP A 254 -5.58 -8.80 1.48
C ASP A 254 -6.28 -9.90 0.66
N LEU A 255 -5.64 -10.38 -0.41
CA LEU A 255 -6.11 -11.53 -1.19
C LEU A 255 -5.78 -12.90 -0.56
N GLY A 256 -5.13 -12.92 0.60
CA GLY A 256 -4.71 -14.15 1.27
C GLY A 256 -3.45 -14.77 0.67
N ILE A 257 -2.68 -14.04 -0.11
CA ILE A 257 -1.52 -14.52 -0.84
C ILE A 257 -0.24 -14.25 -0.03
N TYR A 258 0.58 -15.29 0.13
CA TYR A 258 1.91 -15.21 0.72
C TYR A 258 2.93 -14.83 -0.38
N PRO A 259 3.40 -13.56 -0.44
CA PRO A 259 4.22 -13.09 -1.54
C PRO A 259 5.69 -13.46 -1.39
N VAL A 260 6.40 -13.58 -2.52
CA VAL A 260 7.86 -13.53 -2.59
C VAL A 260 8.27 -12.13 -3.03
N ALA A 261 8.77 -11.33 -2.09
CA ALA A 261 9.17 -9.96 -2.34
C ALA A 261 10.67 -9.86 -2.64
N VAL A 262 11.04 -9.41 -3.83
CA VAL A 262 12.44 -9.22 -4.24
C VAL A 262 12.80 -7.75 -4.24
N VAL A 263 13.90 -7.41 -3.57
CA VAL A 263 14.29 -6.03 -3.32
C VAL A 263 14.93 -5.41 -4.56
N ARG A 264 14.46 -4.22 -4.95
CA ARG A 264 15.11 -3.38 -5.95
C ARG A 264 16.17 -2.51 -5.30
N ARG A 265 17.33 -2.39 -5.92
CA ARG A 265 18.46 -1.64 -5.40
C ARG A 265 18.70 -0.35 -6.19
N HIS A 266 18.91 0.76 -5.45
CA HIS A 266 19.25 2.05 -6.05
C HIS A 266 20.57 2.01 -6.83
N GLU A 267 21.58 1.28 -6.32
CA GLU A 267 22.89 1.10 -6.95
C GLU A 267 22.84 0.41 -8.32
N HIS A 268 21.76 -0.31 -8.60
CA HIS A 268 21.50 -0.93 -9.92
C HIS A 268 20.53 -0.10 -10.78
N GLY A 269 20.16 1.12 -10.35
CA GLY A 269 19.20 1.95 -11.07
C GLY A 269 17.76 1.40 -11.07
N GLU A 270 17.44 0.47 -10.18
CA GLU A 270 16.15 -0.24 -10.13
C GLU A 270 15.08 0.50 -9.34
N HIS A 271 15.48 1.46 -8.51
CA HIS A 271 14.58 2.29 -7.71
C HIS A 271 15.24 3.61 -7.31
N ILE A 272 14.42 4.59 -6.89
CA ILE A 272 14.87 5.91 -6.44
C ILE A 272 15.69 5.87 -5.13
N ASP A 273 15.49 4.83 -4.32
CA ASP A 273 16.14 4.62 -3.02
C ASP A 273 16.01 3.14 -2.57
N ASN A 274 16.59 2.79 -1.40
CA ASN A 274 16.59 1.43 -0.86
C ASN A 274 15.45 1.16 0.16
N HIS A 275 14.35 1.91 0.14
CA HIS A 275 13.26 1.72 1.12
C HIS A 275 12.53 0.37 1.01
N GLN A 276 12.62 -0.30 -0.15
CA GLN A 276 12.01 -1.61 -0.34
C GLN A 276 12.63 -2.70 0.54
N GLU A 277 13.92 -2.58 0.89
CA GLU A 277 14.56 -3.47 1.84
C GLU A 277 13.87 -3.49 3.21
N GLN A 278 13.34 -2.35 3.63
CA GLN A 278 12.68 -2.22 4.92
C GLN A 278 11.37 -3.02 4.96
N ILE A 279 10.53 -2.91 3.92
CA ILE A 279 9.28 -3.69 3.86
C ILE A 279 9.57 -5.19 3.69
N ALA A 280 10.58 -5.55 2.91
CA ALA A 280 11.02 -6.92 2.74
C ALA A 280 11.50 -7.54 4.07
N SER A 281 12.29 -6.81 4.86
CA SER A 281 12.69 -7.24 6.21
C SER A 281 11.50 -7.45 7.13
N LEU A 282 10.50 -6.57 7.06
CA LEU A 282 9.30 -6.66 7.91
C LEU A 282 8.44 -7.88 7.55
N LEU A 283 8.30 -8.22 6.26
CA LEU A 283 7.60 -9.44 5.83
C LEU A 283 8.23 -10.69 6.44
N ARG A 284 9.56 -10.78 6.45
CA ARG A 284 10.28 -11.89 7.10
C ARG A 284 10.05 -11.93 8.61
N THR A 285 10.17 -10.78 9.27
CA THR A 285 10.01 -10.69 10.73
C THR A 285 8.61 -11.10 11.20
N LEU A 286 7.59 -10.77 10.41
CA LEU A 286 6.19 -11.11 10.69
C LEU A 286 5.77 -12.44 10.06
N GLU A 287 6.65 -13.09 9.33
CA GLU A 287 6.43 -14.37 8.64
C GLU A 287 5.23 -14.36 7.67
N VAL A 288 4.87 -13.21 7.10
CA VAL A 288 3.73 -13.07 6.18
C VAL A 288 4.14 -12.95 4.70
N GLY A 289 5.38 -13.29 4.39
CA GLY A 289 5.94 -13.36 3.04
C GLY A 289 7.42 -13.70 3.07
N HIS A 290 7.92 -14.29 1.98
CA HIS A 290 9.36 -14.38 1.76
C HIS A 290 9.89 -13.06 1.23
N SER A 291 11.16 -12.79 1.55
CA SER A 291 11.89 -11.72 0.88
C SER A 291 13.31 -12.16 0.57
N ALA A 292 13.81 -11.75 -0.59
CA ALA A 292 15.12 -12.12 -1.09
C ALA A 292 15.80 -10.96 -1.81
N GLU A 293 17.12 -10.96 -1.83
CA GLU A 293 17.89 -10.30 -2.87
C GLU A 293 17.74 -11.07 -4.18
N VAL A 294 17.99 -10.41 -5.33
CA VAL A 294 17.85 -11.06 -6.62
C VAL A 294 18.70 -12.35 -6.71
N HIS A 295 19.93 -12.34 -6.21
CA HIS A 295 20.85 -13.48 -6.25
C HIS A 295 20.49 -14.61 -5.26
N GLU A 296 19.63 -14.35 -4.28
CA GLU A 296 19.13 -15.33 -3.30
C GLU A 296 17.86 -16.05 -3.78
N LEU A 297 17.22 -15.51 -4.85
CA LEU A 297 16.00 -16.10 -5.37
C LEU A 297 16.34 -17.35 -6.19
N ASP A 298 15.98 -18.50 -5.68
CA ASP A 298 16.15 -19.80 -6.33
C ASP A 298 14.83 -20.59 -6.41
N ALA A 299 14.88 -21.77 -6.98
CA ALA A 299 13.72 -22.64 -7.14
C ALA A 299 13.18 -23.12 -5.78
N ASP A 300 14.06 -23.39 -4.83
CA ASP A 300 13.69 -23.92 -3.52
C ASP A 300 12.91 -22.88 -2.73
N LEU A 301 13.35 -21.61 -2.72
CA LEU A 301 12.63 -20.51 -2.06
C LEU A 301 11.24 -20.30 -2.68
N ILE A 302 11.12 -20.35 -4.01
CA ILE A 302 9.84 -20.20 -4.69
C ILE A 302 8.92 -21.38 -4.36
N CYS A 303 9.42 -22.61 -4.39
CA CYS A 303 8.65 -23.80 -4.03
C CYS A 303 8.25 -23.83 -2.56
N ASP A 304 9.10 -23.34 -1.65
CA ASP A 304 8.75 -23.21 -0.25
C ASP A 304 7.61 -22.19 -0.04
N ALA A 305 7.64 -21.05 -0.74
CA ALA A 305 6.57 -20.05 -0.69
C ALA A 305 5.20 -20.61 -1.13
N ALA A 306 5.19 -21.58 -2.06
CA ALA A 306 3.96 -22.25 -2.51
C ALA A 306 3.22 -22.99 -1.40
N ARG A 307 3.90 -23.31 -0.29
CA ARG A 307 3.34 -24.03 0.87
C ARG A 307 2.51 -23.15 1.79
N PHE A 308 2.56 -21.83 1.62
CA PHE A 308 1.96 -20.88 2.53
C PHE A 308 0.88 -20.02 1.87
N ALA A 309 -0.04 -19.57 2.69
CA ALA A 309 -1.02 -18.52 2.42
C ALA A 309 -1.01 -17.54 3.60
N VAL A 310 -1.81 -16.51 3.50
CA VAL A 310 -1.98 -15.52 4.57
C VAL A 310 -3.46 -15.41 4.91
N ARG A 311 -3.76 -15.22 6.19
CA ARG A 311 -5.11 -14.92 6.67
C ARG A 311 -5.11 -13.58 7.41
N GLY A 312 -6.12 -12.75 7.17
CA GLY A 312 -6.37 -11.56 7.98
C GLY A 312 -6.86 -11.97 9.38
N THR A 313 -6.30 -11.37 10.42
CA THR A 313 -6.67 -11.62 11.82
C THR A 313 -7.78 -10.69 12.32
N VAL A 314 -8.14 -9.66 11.54
CA VAL A 314 -9.28 -8.78 11.84
C VAL A 314 -10.53 -9.45 11.26
N GLU A 315 -11.48 -9.79 12.12
CA GLU A 315 -12.81 -10.23 11.69
C GLU A 315 -13.38 -9.16 10.75
N GLU A 316 -13.77 -9.57 9.54
CA GLU A 316 -14.62 -8.75 8.69
C GLU A 316 -15.84 -8.36 9.53
N HIS A 317 -15.97 -7.10 9.86
CA HIS A 317 -17.24 -6.56 10.32
C HIS A 317 -18.22 -6.75 9.17
N ASN A 318 -18.90 -7.88 9.22
CA ASN A 318 -19.90 -8.36 8.28
C ASN A 318 -20.92 -7.24 8.07
N SER A 319 -20.79 -6.50 6.98
CA SER A 319 -21.90 -5.71 6.43
C SER A 319 -22.90 -6.70 5.82
N SER A 320 -23.59 -7.44 6.67
CA SER A 320 -24.85 -8.08 6.33
C SER A 320 -25.89 -6.97 6.09
N VAL A 321 -25.96 -6.52 4.85
CA VAL A 321 -27.16 -5.81 4.37
C VAL A 321 -28.29 -6.81 4.43
N PRO A 322 -29.31 -6.62 5.31
CA PRO A 322 -30.47 -7.50 5.29
C PRO A 322 -31.19 -7.28 3.96
N ALA A 323 -31.36 -8.35 3.20
CA ALA A 323 -32.19 -8.36 2.00
C ALA A 323 -33.60 -7.89 2.37
N THR A 324 -34.01 -6.74 1.85
CA THR A 324 -35.39 -6.24 1.97
C THR A 324 -36.33 -7.23 1.29
N PRO A 325 -37.32 -7.79 2.00
CA PRO A 325 -38.25 -8.71 1.36
C PRO A 325 -39.11 -7.96 0.31
N ALA A 326 -39.16 -8.51 -0.89
CA ALA A 326 -39.99 -8.01 -1.98
C ALA A 326 -41.45 -7.95 -1.52
N LYS A 327 -42.12 -6.79 -1.68
CA LYS A 327 -43.55 -6.66 -1.50
C LYS A 327 -44.28 -7.50 -2.55
N PRO A 328 -45.31 -8.28 -2.17
CA PRO A 328 -46.15 -8.96 -3.17
C PRO A 328 -46.98 -7.94 -3.94
N ALA A 329 -47.03 -8.13 -5.25
CA ALA A 329 -47.91 -7.38 -6.15
C ALA A 329 -49.36 -7.73 -5.83
N THR A 330 -50.18 -6.69 -5.62
CA THR A 330 -51.65 -6.70 -5.77
C THR A 330 -52.03 -5.84 -6.94
#